data_7910f410341467cd2314bfd862c7da6d
#
_entry.id   7910f410341467cd2314bfd862c7da6d
#
_cell.length_a   1.000
_cell.length_b   1.000
_cell.length_c   1.000
_cell.angle_alpha   90.00
_cell.angle_beta   90.00
_cell.angle_gamma   90.00
#
_symmetry.space_group_name_H-M   'P 1'
#
loop_
_entity.id
_entity.type
_entity.pdbx_description
1 polymer ?
#
loop_
_entity_poly.entity_id
_entity_poly.type
_entity_poly.pdbx_seq_one_letter_code
_entity_poly.pdbx_strand_id
1 'polypeptide(L)'
;MAEIRLMTIDDYDKVYALWLSCAGMGLNNLDDSREGIEKYLARNPETCFVAEEDGSIAGVIIAGNDGRRGYIYHTAVNPDYRRRGIGSELVDKALNALKSLGINKVALVVFSRNENGNAFWEKVGFAVRDDLTYRNISLADIVRIDT
;
A
#
# COMPACT_ATOMS: atom_id res chain seq x y z
N MET A 1 -20.59 6.40 3.92
CA MET A 1 -19.74 6.26 2.72
C MET A 1 -18.31 6.67 3.07
N ALA A 2 -17.36 5.89 2.62
CA ALA A 2 -15.97 6.18 2.95
C ALA A 2 -15.46 7.41 2.21
N GLU A 3 -14.71 8.24 2.93
CA GLU A 3 -14.02 9.39 2.35
C GLU A 3 -12.54 9.05 2.20
N ILE A 4 -12.00 9.29 1.00
CA ILE A 4 -10.58 9.06 0.74
C ILE A 4 -9.83 10.37 0.91
N ARG A 5 -8.80 10.34 1.73
CA ARG A 5 -7.97 11.50 2.02
C ARG A 5 -6.50 11.08 2.15
N LEU A 6 -5.61 12.07 2.14
CA LEU A 6 -4.20 11.80 2.36
C LEU A 6 -3.97 11.19 3.74
N MET A 7 -3.10 10.20 3.80
CA MET A 7 -2.67 9.59 5.06
C MET A 7 -1.68 10.53 5.76
N THR A 8 -1.82 10.63 7.07
CA THR A 8 -0.83 11.31 7.92
C THR A 8 -0.32 10.33 8.97
N ILE A 9 0.73 10.71 9.68
CA ILE A 9 1.28 9.84 10.73
C ILE A 9 0.29 9.63 11.88
N ASP A 10 -0.67 10.53 12.05
CA ASP A 10 -1.72 10.37 13.06
C ASP A 10 -2.60 9.15 12.79
N ASP A 11 -2.62 8.66 11.56
CA ASP A 11 -3.39 7.47 11.17
C ASP A 11 -2.65 6.17 11.49
N TYR A 12 -1.38 6.25 11.88
CA TYR A 12 -0.51 5.07 11.97
C TYR A 12 -1.09 3.93 12.79
N ASP A 13 -1.56 4.21 14.02
CA ASP A 13 -2.03 3.14 14.90
C ASP A 13 -3.20 2.36 14.29
N LYS A 14 -4.14 3.07 13.69
CA LYS A 14 -5.30 2.45 13.04
C LYS A 14 -4.91 1.71 11.77
N VAL A 15 -4.00 2.27 11.00
CA VAL A 15 -3.49 1.63 9.78
C VAL A 15 -2.70 0.38 10.12
N TYR A 16 -1.85 0.44 11.13
CA TYR A 16 -1.07 -0.71 11.57
C TYR A 16 -1.99 -1.86 12.03
N ALA A 17 -3.02 -1.53 12.82
CA ALA A 17 -4.01 -2.51 13.25
C ALA A 17 -4.73 -3.15 12.06
N LEU A 18 -5.04 -2.35 11.04
CA LEU A 18 -5.66 -2.86 9.80
C LEU A 18 -4.71 -3.83 9.09
N TRP A 19 -3.45 -3.47 8.94
CA TRP A 19 -2.47 -4.37 8.31
C TRP A 19 -2.36 -5.70 9.06
N LEU A 20 -2.31 -5.66 10.40
CA LEU A 20 -2.23 -6.88 11.21
C LEU A 20 -3.47 -7.77 11.05
N SER A 21 -4.61 -7.19 10.70
CA SER A 21 -5.86 -7.94 10.50
C SER A 21 -5.96 -8.58 9.12
N CYS A 22 -5.04 -8.25 8.20
CA CYS A 22 -5.04 -8.77 6.84
C CYS A 22 -3.88 -9.73 6.63
N ALA A 23 -4.15 -10.91 6.08
CA ALA A 23 -3.10 -11.88 5.77
C ALA A 23 -2.26 -11.39 4.60
N GLY A 24 -0.99 -11.76 4.60
CA GLY A 24 -0.11 -11.52 3.45
C GLY A 24 0.42 -10.12 3.29
N MET A 25 0.46 -9.33 4.35
CA MET A 25 1.00 -7.95 4.27
C MET A 25 2.52 -7.92 4.12
N GLY A 26 3.24 -8.85 4.74
CA GLY A 26 4.69 -8.86 4.65
C GLY A 26 5.35 -7.74 5.43
N LEU A 27 4.87 -7.47 6.62
CA LEU A 27 5.40 -6.39 7.47
C LEU A 27 6.76 -6.74 8.06
N ASN A 28 7.53 -5.71 8.40
CA ASN A 28 8.77 -5.88 9.14
C ASN A 28 8.90 -4.83 10.24
N ASN A 29 9.83 -5.08 11.15
CA ASN A 29 9.98 -4.26 12.37
C ASN A 29 10.62 -2.89 12.16
N LEU A 30 11.21 -2.64 11.01
CA LEU A 30 11.91 -1.37 10.74
C LEU A 30 11.09 -0.47 9.82
N ASP A 31 10.82 -0.94 8.59
CA ASP A 31 10.13 -0.12 7.61
C ASP A 31 8.68 0.17 8.00
N ASP A 32 8.05 -0.76 8.70
CA ASP A 32 6.64 -0.64 9.08
C ASP A 32 6.45 -0.18 10.52
N SER A 33 7.52 0.21 11.19
CA SER A 33 7.44 0.90 12.48
C SER A 33 6.87 2.30 12.29
N ARG A 34 6.49 2.95 13.39
CA ARG A 34 6.01 4.33 13.33
C ARG A 34 7.06 5.25 12.68
N GLU A 35 8.34 5.09 13.07
CA GLU A 35 9.43 5.89 12.50
C GLU A 35 9.62 5.60 11.02
N GLY A 36 9.52 4.33 10.63
CA GLY A 36 9.66 3.94 9.22
C GLY A 36 8.55 4.52 8.35
N ILE A 37 7.32 4.46 8.82
CA ILE A 37 6.18 5.01 8.08
C ILE A 37 6.23 6.54 8.07
N GLU A 38 6.62 7.16 9.17
CA GLU A 38 6.78 8.62 9.22
C GLU A 38 7.80 9.10 8.19
N LYS A 39 8.92 8.41 8.10
CA LYS A 39 9.97 8.69 7.12
C LYS A 39 9.43 8.55 5.69
N TYR A 40 8.67 7.49 5.45
CA TYR A 40 8.08 7.24 4.13
C TYR A 40 7.09 8.32 3.73
N LEU A 41 6.21 8.71 4.65
CA LEU A 41 5.22 9.77 4.42
C LEU A 41 5.89 11.13 4.20
N ALA A 42 6.97 11.41 4.92
CA ALA A 42 7.72 12.66 4.75
C ALA A 42 8.33 12.75 3.35
N ARG A 43 8.81 11.62 2.81
CA ARG A 43 9.34 11.57 1.46
C ARG A 43 8.23 11.59 0.40
N ASN A 44 7.09 10.99 0.69
CA ASN A 44 5.99 10.80 -0.26
C ASN A 44 4.67 11.34 0.31
N PRO A 45 4.59 12.66 0.56
CA PRO A 45 3.44 13.23 1.29
C PRO A 45 2.14 13.29 0.48
N GLU A 46 2.18 13.08 -0.83
CA GLU A 46 1.03 13.29 -1.70
C GLU A 46 0.48 12.02 -2.34
N THR A 47 1.05 10.87 -2.02
CA THR A 47 0.72 9.63 -2.73
C THR A 47 0.24 8.48 -1.84
N CYS A 48 0.07 8.74 -0.54
CA CYS A 48 -0.46 7.76 0.41
C CYS A 48 -1.83 8.19 0.87
N PHE A 49 -2.80 7.26 0.85
CA PHE A 49 -4.20 7.58 1.12
C PHE A 49 -4.83 6.60 2.09
N VAL A 50 -5.80 7.08 2.84
CA VAL A 50 -6.68 6.25 3.66
C VAL A 50 -8.12 6.50 3.26
N ALA A 51 -8.96 5.49 3.45
CA ALA A 51 -10.40 5.60 3.33
C ALA A 51 -10.97 5.59 4.74
N GLU A 52 -11.66 6.65 5.12
CA GLU A 52 -12.22 6.80 6.46
C GLU A 52 -13.73 6.81 6.41
N GLU A 53 -14.36 6.08 7.32
CA GLU A 53 -15.81 6.08 7.46
C GLU A 53 -16.15 6.01 8.95
N ASP A 54 -16.91 7.00 9.43
CA ASP A 54 -17.36 7.06 10.83
C ASP A 54 -16.20 6.91 11.84
N GLY A 55 -15.08 7.55 11.54
CA GLY A 55 -13.90 7.51 12.41
C GLY A 55 -13.05 6.25 12.32
N SER A 56 -13.45 5.28 11.50
CA SER A 56 -12.71 4.04 11.27
C SER A 56 -11.96 4.10 9.96
N ILE A 57 -10.81 3.45 9.91
CA ILE A 57 -10.05 3.31 8.66
C ILE A 57 -10.56 2.07 7.92
N ALA A 58 -11.26 2.33 6.82
CA ALA A 58 -11.81 1.27 5.97
C ALA A 58 -10.77 0.70 5.01
N GLY A 59 -9.76 1.48 4.67
CA GLY A 59 -8.71 1.01 3.76
C GLY A 59 -7.52 1.95 3.73
N VAL A 60 -6.42 1.47 3.18
CA VAL A 60 -5.17 2.23 3.09
C VAL A 60 -4.38 1.80 1.85
N ILE A 61 -3.70 2.75 1.25
CA ILE A 61 -2.68 2.49 0.24
C ILE A 61 -1.48 3.37 0.53
N ILE A 62 -0.29 2.79 0.54
CA ILE A 62 0.93 3.57 0.60
C ILE A 62 1.68 3.42 -0.71
N ALA A 63 1.98 4.54 -1.33
CA ALA A 63 2.66 4.58 -2.62
C ALA A 63 3.70 5.69 -2.60
N GLY A 64 4.75 5.49 -3.36
CA GLY A 64 5.82 6.47 -3.44
C GLY A 64 6.58 6.34 -4.73
N ASN A 65 7.63 7.15 -4.88
CA ASN A 65 8.44 7.12 -6.08
C ASN A 65 9.89 7.49 -5.75
N ASP A 66 10.79 7.08 -6.63
CA ASP A 66 12.21 7.38 -6.55
C ASP A 66 12.63 8.49 -7.54
N GLY A 67 11.68 9.19 -8.12
CA GLY A 67 11.89 10.18 -9.16
C GLY A 67 11.79 9.59 -10.56
N ARG A 68 11.68 8.27 -10.68
CA ARG A 68 11.60 7.58 -11.98
C ARG A 68 10.44 6.60 -12.04
N ARG A 69 10.30 5.75 -11.02
CA ARG A 69 9.25 4.72 -10.95
C ARG A 69 8.44 4.90 -9.67
N GLY A 70 7.19 4.57 -9.75
CA GLY A 70 6.34 4.47 -8.57
C GLY A 70 6.33 3.05 -8.04
N TYR A 71 6.04 2.92 -6.75
CA TYR A 71 5.93 1.63 -6.11
C TYR A 71 4.81 1.66 -5.08
N ILE A 72 4.02 0.60 -5.05
CA ILE A 72 2.91 0.48 -4.09
C ILE A 72 3.25 -0.60 -3.08
N TYR A 73 3.06 -0.27 -1.81
CA TYR A 73 3.22 -1.19 -0.67
C TYR A 73 1.87 -1.38 0.00
N HIS A 74 1.77 -2.29 0.86
CA HIS A 74 0.75 -2.56 1.91
C HIS A 74 -0.63 -1.91 1.67
N THR A 75 -1.28 -2.32 0.60
CA THR A 75 -2.65 -1.90 0.31
C THR A 75 -3.59 -2.88 1.00
N ALA A 76 -4.53 -2.35 1.78
CA ALA A 76 -5.45 -3.18 2.54
C ALA A 76 -6.82 -2.53 2.61
N VAL A 77 -7.86 -3.37 2.59
CA VAL A 77 -9.24 -2.94 2.84
C VAL A 77 -9.78 -3.80 3.98
N ASN A 78 -10.34 -3.13 4.98
CA ASN A 78 -10.95 -3.80 6.12
C ASN A 78 -12.02 -4.79 5.60
N PRO A 79 -11.99 -6.05 6.05
CA PRO A 79 -12.97 -7.05 5.61
C PRO A 79 -14.43 -6.61 5.71
N ASP A 80 -14.76 -5.82 6.74
CA ASP A 80 -16.13 -5.32 6.94
C ASP A 80 -16.56 -4.31 5.88
N TYR A 81 -15.61 -3.77 5.12
CA TYR A 81 -15.85 -2.74 4.11
C TYR A 81 -15.59 -3.22 2.70
N ARG A 82 -15.33 -4.51 2.50
CA ARG A 82 -15.06 -5.05 1.18
C ARG A 82 -16.29 -5.04 0.28
N ARG A 83 -16.06 -5.15 -1.02
CA ARG A 83 -17.08 -5.15 -2.07
C ARG A 83 -17.83 -3.82 -2.21
N ARG A 84 -17.19 -2.74 -1.79
CA ARG A 84 -17.72 -1.37 -1.94
C ARG A 84 -16.89 -0.54 -2.90
N GLY A 85 -15.87 -1.15 -3.56
CA GLY A 85 -15.01 -0.44 -4.48
C GLY A 85 -13.93 0.42 -3.83
N ILE A 86 -13.73 0.33 -2.52
CA ILE A 86 -12.75 1.14 -1.79
C ILE A 86 -11.33 0.88 -2.29
N GLY A 87 -10.97 -0.38 -2.48
CA GLY A 87 -9.63 -0.73 -2.98
C GLY A 87 -9.34 -0.10 -4.33
N SER A 88 -10.27 -0.18 -5.26
CA SER A 88 -10.13 0.43 -6.58
C SER A 88 -10.02 1.94 -6.51
N GLU A 89 -10.80 2.58 -5.65
CA GLU A 89 -10.74 4.03 -5.47
C GLU A 89 -9.39 4.47 -4.88
N LEU A 90 -8.86 3.71 -3.92
CA LEU A 90 -7.54 4.00 -3.34
C LEU A 90 -6.45 3.89 -4.41
N VAL A 91 -6.51 2.85 -5.24
CA VAL A 91 -5.56 2.67 -6.33
C VAL A 91 -5.64 3.83 -7.32
N ASP A 92 -6.85 4.22 -7.72
CA ASP A 92 -7.05 5.34 -8.64
C ASP A 92 -6.46 6.64 -8.08
N LYS A 93 -6.68 6.91 -6.79
CA LYS A 93 -6.12 8.10 -6.15
C LYS A 93 -4.59 8.08 -6.17
N ALA A 94 -3.99 6.95 -5.82
CA ALA A 94 -2.54 6.82 -5.79
C ALA A 94 -1.93 6.94 -7.20
N LEU A 95 -2.53 6.29 -8.19
CA LEU A 95 -2.04 6.34 -9.57
C LEU A 95 -2.17 7.74 -10.15
N ASN A 96 -3.28 8.43 -9.91
CA ASN A 96 -3.45 9.80 -10.37
C ASN A 96 -2.44 10.75 -9.72
N ALA A 97 -2.19 10.57 -8.42
CA ALA A 97 -1.19 11.38 -7.71
C ALA A 97 0.22 11.15 -8.28
N LEU A 98 0.59 9.88 -8.50
CA LEU A 98 1.89 9.55 -9.09
C LEU A 98 2.02 10.11 -10.51
N LYS A 99 0.97 10.01 -11.31
CA LYS A 99 0.94 10.55 -12.66
C LYS A 99 1.13 12.07 -12.64
N SER A 100 0.51 12.75 -11.70
CA SER A 100 0.65 14.21 -11.54
C SER A 100 2.08 14.62 -11.20
N LEU A 101 2.85 13.72 -10.58
CA LEU A 101 4.27 13.93 -10.27
C LEU A 101 5.19 13.56 -11.44
N GLY A 102 4.64 13.16 -12.59
CA GLY A 102 5.42 12.81 -13.76
C GLY A 102 5.93 11.38 -13.78
N ILE A 103 5.40 10.52 -12.93
CA ILE A 103 5.79 9.10 -12.90
C ILE A 103 5.09 8.37 -14.03
N ASN A 104 5.86 7.61 -14.81
CA ASN A 104 5.35 6.94 -16.01
C ASN A 104 5.00 5.48 -15.80
N LYS A 105 5.48 4.85 -14.74
CA LYS A 105 5.25 3.42 -14.50
C LYS A 105 5.28 3.12 -13.01
N VAL A 106 4.37 2.25 -12.58
CA VAL A 106 4.23 1.88 -11.16
C VAL A 106 4.31 0.35 -11.06
N ALA A 107 5.04 -0.12 -10.06
CA ALA A 107 5.21 -1.54 -9.81
C ALA A 107 4.79 -1.90 -8.39
N LEU A 108 4.56 -3.18 -8.16
CA LEU A 108 4.32 -3.74 -6.84
C LEU A 108 4.68 -5.22 -6.85
N VAL A 109 4.79 -5.80 -5.67
CA VAL A 109 4.95 -7.25 -5.54
C VAL A 109 3.85 -7.79 -4.64
N VAL A 110 3.41 -9.00 -4.94
CA VAL A 110 2.36 -9.70 -4.20
C VAL A 110 2.86 -11.12 -3.96
N PHE A 111 2.65 -11.65 -2.75
CA PHE A 111 2.95 -13.06 -2.52
C PHE A 111 2.21 -13.92 -3.54
N SER A 112 2.91 -14.85 -4.17
CA SER A 112 2.31 -15.72 -5.18
C SER A 112 1.11 -16.50 -4.63
N ARG A 113 1.14 -16.85 -3.34
CA ARG A 113 0.04 -17.58 -2.68
C ARG A 113 -1.19 -16.73 -2.39
N ASN A 114 -1.08 -15.41 -2.52
CA ASN A 114 -2.19 -14.49 -2.25
C ASN A 114 -3.08 -14.40 -3.49
N GLU A 115 -3.95 -15.37 -3.67
CA GLU A 115 -4.81 -15.46 -4.86
C GLU A 115 -5.75 -14.27 -4.97
N ASN A 116 -6.37 -13.85 -3.88
CA ASN A 116 -7.29 -12.71 -3.88
C ASN A 116 -6.57 -11.41 -4.21
N GLY A 117 -5.39 -11.20 -3.65
CA GLY A 117 -4.58 -10.02 -3.94
C GLY A 117 -4.16 -9.98 -5.40
N ASN A 118 -3.67 -11.09 -5.92
CA ASN A 118 -3.27 -11.16 -7.33
C ASN A 118 -4.44 -10.90 -8.28
N ALA A 119 -5.60 -11.46 -7.97
CA ALA A 119 -6.82 -11.23 -8.78
C ALA A 119 -7.23 -9.76 -8.76
N PHE A 120 -7.14 -9.11 -7.60
CA PHE A 120 -7.44 -7.68 -7.46
C PHE A 120 -6.50 -6.83 -8.33
N TRP A 121 -5.20 -7.07 -8.24
CA TRP A 121 -4.22 -6.26 -8.97
C TRP A 121 -4.35 -6.45 -10.48
N GLU A 122 -4.64 -7.67 -10.92
CA GLU A 122 -4.90 -7.91 -12.33
C GLU A 122 -6.14 -7.15 -12.79
N LYS A 123 -7.20 -7.17 -12.00
CA LYS A 123 -8.45 -6.48 -12.32
C LYS A 123 -8.25 -4.98 -12.48
N VAL A 124 -7.40 -4.36 -11.64
CA VAL A 124 -7.14 -2.92 -11.72
C VAL A 124 -6.02 -2.57 -12.70
N GLY A 125 -5.51 -3.53 -13.45
CA GLY A 125 -4.64 -3.26 -14.58
C GLY A 125 -3.15 -3.53 -14.38
N PHE A 126 -2.75 -4.14 -13.28
CA PHE A 126 -1.34 -4.47 -13.04
C PHE A 126 -1.03 -5.85 -13.64
N ALA A 127 -0.26 -5.85 -14.72
CA ALA A 127 0.11 -7.07 -15.43
C ALA A 127 1.31 -7.76 -14.79
N VAL A 128 1.31 -9.08 -14.82
CA VAL A 128 2.44 -9.88 -14.38
C VAL A 128 3.58 -9.76 -15.39
N ARG A 129 4.82 -9.72 -14.90
CA ARG A 129 6.03 -9.72 -15.72
C ARG A 129 6.78 -11.04 -15.51
N ASP A 130 6.52 -12.00 -16.38
CA ASP A 130 7.15 -13.33 -16.31
C ASP A 130 8.61 -13.32 -16.71
N ASP A 131 9.04 -12.26 -17.39
CA ASP A 131 10.40 -12.10 -17.87
C ASP A 131 11.35 -11.50 -16.85
N LEU A 132 10.84 -11.15 -15.65
CA LEU A 132 11.63 -10.53 -14.58
C LEU A 132 11.77 -11.46 -13.40
N THR A 133 12.92 -11.39 -12.74
CA THR A 133 13.17 -12.08 -11.48
C THR A 133 13.38 -11.02 -10.40
N TYR A 134 12.55 -11.06 -9.36
CA TYR A 134 12.68 -10.15 -8.24
C TYR A 134 13.88 -10.56 -7.38
N ARG A 135 14.74 -9.61 -7.05
CA ARG A 135 15.89 -9.85 -6.18
C ARG A 135 16.00 -8.71 -5.19
N ASN A 136 16.36 -9.02 -3.96
CA ASN A 136 16.61 -8.00 -2.94
C ASN A 136 17.74 -8.41 -2.02
N ILE A 137 18.19 -7.48 -1.19
CA ILE A 137 19.15 -7.72 -0.13
C ILE A 137 18.82 -6.80 1.03
N SER A 138 18.89 -7.32 2.25
CA SER A 138 18.68 -6.52 3.46
C SER A 138 19.97 -5.80 3.84
N LEU A 139 19.86 -4.51 4.15
CA LEU A 139 20.98 -3.70 4.61
C LEU A 139 20.99 -3.56 6.14
N ALA A 140 19.99 -4.08 6.81
CA ALA A 140 19.82 -4.04 8.26
C ALA A 140 19.21 -5.36 8.74
N ASP A 141 19.18 -5.57 10.04
CA ASP A 141 18.57 -6.75 10.63
C ASP A 141 17.04 -6.56 10.66
N ILE A 142 16.40 -6.94 9.57
CA ILE A 142 14.95 -6.84 9.42
C ILE A 142 14.30 -8.12 9.95
N VAL A 143 13.32 -7.96 10.84
CA VAL A 143 12.57 -9.07 11.42
C VAL A 143 11.15 -9.03 10.89
N ARG A 144 10.70 -10.14 10.30
CA ARG A 144 9.31 -10.26 9.84
C ARG A 144 8.37 -10.24 11.02
N ILE A 145 7.31 -9.48 10.90
CA ILE A 145 6.25 -9.40 11.92
C ILE A 145 5.08 -10.27 11.50
N ASP A 146 4.80 -10.30 10.21
CA ASP A 146 3.63 -10.93 9.64
C ASP A 146 3.98 -11.62 8.33
N THR A 147 3.17 -12.57 7.97
CA THR A 147 3.33 -13.31 6.72
C THR A 147 2.19 -12.96 5.76
#